data_f82eba1400db95d2c496cbd1084dfd6e
#
_entry.id   f82eba1400db95d2c496cbd1084dfd6e
#
_cell.length_a   1.000
_cell.length_b   1.000
_cell.length_c   1.000
_cell.angle_alpha   90.00
_cell.angle_beta   90.00
_cell.angle_gamma   90.00
#
_symmetry.space_group_name_H-M   'P 1'
#
loop_
_entity.id
_entity.type
_entity.pdbx_description
1 polymer ?
#
loop_
_entity_poly.entity_id
_entity_poly.type
_entity_poly.pdbx_seq_one_letter_code
_entity_poly.pdbx_strand_id
1 'polypeptide(L)'
;VAACENSIGPNAYRPGDIVKTMNGKTVEVTNTDAEGRLTLVDALTYIIREEKADEIIDAATLTGAVIAALGENITGLFTNNNEMAQKFIAASENWHEYFWQMPMYDFFKKNLKSEVADLQNTGAKYGGAVNAAKFLEQFVEDKKWIHLDIAGTVFAHTPTSYYKFGPTGEVFRT
;
A
#
# COMPACT_ATOMS: atom_id res chain seq x y z
N VAL A 1 9.60 7.11 7.53
CA VAL A 1 8.34 7.71 7.06
C VAL A 1 8.56 8.35 5.70
N ALA A 2 7.74 7.99 4.71
CA ALA A 2 7.73 8.66 3.40
C ALA A 2 6.86 9.92 3.50
N ALA A 3 7.47 11.06 3.77
CA ALA A 3 6.78 12.35 3.91
C ALA A 3 7.14 13.26 2.73
N CYS A 4 6.16 13.53 1.88
CA CYS A 4 6.33 14.36 0.69
C CYS A 4 5.29 15.48 0.66
N GLU A 5 5.67 16.62 0.09
CA GLU A 5 4.71 17.68 -0.26
C GLU A 5 3.71 17.14 -1.29
N ASN A 6 2.44 17.44 -1.07
CA ASN A 6 1.36 17.15 -2.00
C ASN A 6 0.59 18.43 -2.29
N SER A 7 1.06 19.20 -3.26
CA SER A 7 0.49 20.49 -3.60
C SER A 7 0.26 20.65 -5.10
N ILE A 8 -0.80 21.39 -5.42
CA ILE A 8 -1.09 21.80 -6.79
C ILE A 8 -0.11 22.87 -7.20
N GLY A 9 0.53 22.72 -8.36
CA GLY A 9 1.49 23.70 -8.84
C GLY A 9 1.94 23.44 -10.28
N PRO A 10 2.71 24.35 -10.85
CA PRO A 10 3.18 24.24 -12.24
C PRO A 10 4.14 23.05 -12.44
N ASN A 11 4.79 22.59 -11.38
CA ASN A 11 5.72 21.48 -11.40
C ASN A 11 5.09 20.13 -10.97
N ALA A 12 3.79 20.11 -10.65
CA ALA A 12 3.08 18.88 -10.34
C ALA A 12 2.99 17.99 -11.59
N TYR A 13 3.22 16.69 -11.42
CA TYR A 13 3.08 15.74 -12.52
C TYR A 13 1.60 15.61 -12.95
N ARG A 14 1.39 15.15 -14.17
CA ARG A 14 0.09 15.07 -14.82
C ARG A 14 -0.14 13.67 -15.38
N PRO A 15 -1.39 13.28 -15.64
CA PRO A 15 -1.65 12.06 -16.39
C PRO A 15 -0.90 12.04 -17.73
N GLY A 16 -0.19 10.93 -17.99
CA GLY A 16 0.69 10.78 -19.15
C GLY A 16 2.17 11.06 -18.87
N ASP A 17 2.51 11.65 -17.73
CA ASP A 17 3.90 11.80 -17.34
C ASP A 17 4.51 10.45 -16.96
N ILE A 18 5.82 10.31 -17.20
CA ILE A 18 6.60 9.14 -16.81
C ILE A 18 7.58 9.55 -15.71
N VAL A 19 7.44 8.93 -14.55
CA VAL A 19 8.36 9.16 -13.42
C VAL A 19 9.36 8.01 -13.32
N LYS A 20 10.58 8.33 -12.93
CA LYS A 20 11.63 7.34 -12.65
C LYS A 20 11.76 7.17 -11.15
N THR A 21 11.62 5.94 -10.70
CA THR A 21 11.72 5.57 -9.29
C THR A 21 13.17 5.33 -8.85
N MET A 22 13.39 5.31 -7.54
CA MET A 22 14.73 5.08 -6.96
C MET A 22 15.36 3.75 -7.38
N ASN A 23 14.57 2.69 -7.62
CA ASN A 23 15.10 1.41 -8.09
C ASN A 23 15.42 1.41 -9.60
N GLY A 24 15.12 2.49 -10.31
CA GLY A 24 15.41 2.68 -11.74
C GLY A 24 14.25 2.36 -12.67
N LYS A 25 13.17 1.76 -12.20
CA LYS A 25 11.97 1.51 -13.00
C LYS A 25 11.28 2.81 -13.36
N THR A 26 10.66 2.82 -14.54
CA THR A 26 9.81 3.91 -15.00
C THR A 26 8.35 3.59 -14.77
N VAL A 27 7.57 4.59 -14.36
CA VAL A 27 6.14 4.46 -14.08
C VAL A 27 5.36 5.53 -14.83
N GLU A 28 4.43 5.10 -15.67
CA GLU A 28 3.45 5.99 -16.28
C GLU A 28 2.41 6.41 -15.26
N VAL A 29 2.19 7.71 -15.10
CA VAL A 29 1.14 8.27 -14.27
C VAL A 29 -0.14 8.31 -15.07
N THR A 30 -1.03 7.37 -14.85
CA THR A 30 -2.35 7.32 -15.50
C THR A 30 -3.44 7.99 -14.66
N ASN A 31 -3.22 8.10 -13.35
CA ASN A 31 -4.09 8.79 -12.41
C ASN A 31 -3.24 9.46 -11.32
N THR A 32 -3.35 10.77 -11.17
CA THR A 32 -2.61 11.54 -10.18
C THR A 32 -3.09 11.33 -8.73
N ASP A 33 -4.31 10.83 -8.53
CA ASP A 33 -4.85 10.44 -7.21
C ASP A 33 -4.28 9.10 -6.69
N ALA A 34 -3.43 8.45 -7.48
CA ALA A 34 -2.66 7.28 -7.06
C ALA A 34 -1.20 7.65 -6.76
N GLU A 35 -0.98 8.75 -6.02
CA GLU A 35 0.33 9.32 -5.69
C GLU A 35 0.99 8.61 -4.50
N GLY A 36 0.20 8.18 -3.52
CA GLY A 36 0.73 7.57 -2.30
C GLY A 36 1.61 6.36 -2.57
N ARG A 37 1.23 5.52 -3.54
CA ARG A 37 2.06 4.37 -3.94
C ARG A 37 3.37 4.77 -4.62
N LEU A 38 3.42 5.89 -5.32
CA LEU A 38 4.65 6.42 -5.93
C LEU A 38 5.65 6.88 -4.87
N THR A 39 5.16 7.48 -3.79
CA THR A 39 5.96 7.83 -2.62
C THR A 39 6.47 6.60 -1.89
N LEU A 40 5.61 5.59 -1.70
CA LEU A 40 5.98 4.35 -1.00
C LEU A 40 7.05 3.54 -1.72
N VAL A 41 7.04 3.45 -3.05
CA VAL A 41 8.00 2.61 -3.77
C VAL A 41 9.44 3.09 -3.61
N ASP A 42 9.65 4.39 -3.48
CA ASP A 42 10.98 4.94 -3.21
C ASP A 42 11.39 4.70 -1.75
N ALA A 43 10.45 4.82 -0.80
CA ALA A 43 10.70 4.46 0.60
C ALA A 43 11.03 2.96 0.77
N LEU A 44 10.30 2.07 0.08
CA LEU A 44 10.59 0.63 0.06
C LEU A 44 11.97 0.34 -0.51
N THR A 45 12.31 0.96 -1.63
CA THR A 45 13.63 0.82 -2.24
C THR A 45 14.73 1.33 -1.30
N TYR A 46 14.51 2.46 -0.64
CA TYR A 46 15.44 3.06 0.31
C TYR A 46 15.72 2.11 1.49
N ILE A 47 14.67 1.61 2.14
CA ILE A 47 14.84 0.75 3.33
C ILE A 47 15.54 -0.58 2.99
N ILE A 48 15.34 -1.09 1.77
CA ILE A 48 16.02 -2.29 1.29
C ILE A 48 17.50 -2.02 1.03
N ARG A 49 17.81 -0.95 0.29
CA ARG A 49 19.15 -0.72 -0.24
C ARG A 49 20.06 0.00 0.73
N GLU A 50 19.54 0.97 1.47
CA GLU A 50 20.34 1.78 2.40
C GLU A 50 20.29 1.21 3.83
N GLU A 51 19.12 0.85 4.32
CA GLU A 51 18.95 0.33 5.69
C GLU A 51 19.12 -1.19 5.80
N LYS A 52 19.23 -1.90 4.67
CA LYS A 52 19.47 -3.35 4.61
C LYS A 52 18.39 -4.18 5.32
N ALA A 53 17.14 -3.76 5.23
CA ALA A 53 16.02 -4.49 5.85
C ALA A 53 15.89 -5.92 5.27
N ASP A 54 15.66 -6.89 6.14
CA ASP A 54 15.44 -8.30 5.78
C ASP A 54 13.95 -8.61 5.62
N GLU A 55 13.11 -7.99 6.43
CA GLU A 55 11.66 -8.09 6.41
C GLU A 55 11.05 -6.69 6.48
N ILE A 56 9.96 -6.46 5.77
CA ILE A 56 9.35 -5.14 5.62
C ILE A 56 7.86 -5.23 5.96
N ILE A 57 7.39 -4.32 6.79
CA ILE A 57 5.97 -4.06 6.99
C ILE A 57 5.75 -2.57 6.70
N ASP A 58 4.86 -2.27 5.76
CA ASP A 58 4.42 -0.90 5.51
C ASP A 58 2.92 -0.75 5.76
N ALA A 59 2.52 0.43 6.17
CA ALA A 59 1.12 0.78 6.39
C ALA A 59 0.80 2.11 5.73
N ALA A 60 -0.28 2.15 4.97
CA ALA A 60 -0.76 3.35 4.31
C ALA A 60 -2.28 3.35 4.13
N THR A 61 -2.87 4.53 4.09
CA THR A 61 -4.25 4.75 3.63
C THR A 61 -4.28 4.71 2.10
N LEU A 62 -4.05 3.50 1.54
CA LEU A 62 -3.66 3.40 0.14
C LEU A 62 -4.83 3.44 -0.82
N THR A 63 -5.96 2.79 -0.48
CA THR A 63 -7.06 2.66 -1.44
C THR A 63 -8.45 2.81 -0.81
N GLY A 64 -9.33 3.55 -1.50
CA GLY A 64 -10.75 3.48 -1.21
C GLY A 64 -11.37 2.10 -1.53
N ALA A 65 -10.71 1.31 -2.38
CA ALA A 65 -11.17 -0.01 -2.75
C ALA A 65 -11.13 -1.02 -1.59
N VAL A 66 -10.18 -0.89 -0.65
CA VAL A 66 -10.14 -1.74 0.55
C VAL A 66 -11.32 -1.43 1.47
N ILE A 67 -11.72 -0.17 1.59
CA ILE A 67 -12.90 0.24 2.38
C ILE A 67 -14.15 -0.39 1.77
N ALA A 68 -14.30 -0.35 0.45
CA ALA A 68 -15.43 -0.97 -0.24
C ALA A 68 -15.48 -2.50 -0.07
N ALA A 69 -14.32 -3.14 0.12
CA ALA A 69 -14.21 -4.59 0.29
C ALA A 69 -14.40 -5.05 1.73
N LEU A 70 -13.80 -4.35 2.71
CA LEU A 70 -13.67 -4.80 4.10
C LEU A 70 -14.36 -3.88 5.12
N GLY A 71 -14.86 -2.71 4.69
CA GLY A 71 -15.46 -1.71 5.59
C GLY A 71 -14.39 -0.95 6.38
N GLU A 72 -14.83 -0.40 7.54
CA GLU A 72 -14.02 0.52 8.35
C GLU A 72 -13.40 -0.14 9.59
N ASN A 73 -13.55 -1.45 9.76
CA ASN A 73 -13.14 -2.15 10.97
C ASN A 73 -12.11 -3.28 10.70
N ILE A 74 -11.75 -3.52 9.45
CA ILE A 74 -10.82 -4.58 9.08
C ILE A 74 -9.78 -4.00 8.13
N THR A 75 -8.52 -4.12 8.51
CA THR A 75 -7.38 -3.72 7.68
C THR A 75 -7.09 -4.77 6.62
N GLY A 76 -6.88 -4.34 5.38
CA GLY A 76 -6.45 -5.24 4.30
C GLY A 76 -4.96 -5.56 4.43
N LEU A 77 -4.63 -6.85 4.54
CA LEU A 77 -3.25 -7.32 4.58
C LEU A 77 -2.88 -7.96 3.25
N PHE A 78 -1.80 -7.49 2.66
CA PHE A 78 -1.22 -8.01 1.41
C PHE A 78 0.21 -8.47 1.67
N THR A 79 0.62 -9.58 1.08
CA THR A 79 1.95 -10.14 1.35
C THR A 79 2.44 -11.01 0.21
N ASN A 80 3.76 -11.11 0.08
CA ASN A 80 4.46 -12.10 -0.72
C ASN A 80 4.93 -13.31 0.12
N ASN A 81 4.68 -13.30 1.45
CA ASN A 81 5.11 -14.35 2.39
C ASN A 81 4.00 -14.76 3.36
N ASN A 82 3.35 -15.89 3.12
CA ASN A 82 2.24 -16.36 3.94
C ASN A 82 2.63 -16.67 5.40
N GLU A 83 3.83 -17.17 5.64
CA GLU A 83 4.29 -17.47 7.01
C GLU A 83 4.38 -16.18 7.85
N MET A 84 4.94 -15.13 7.27
CA MET A 84 5.02 -13.81 7.91
C MET A 84 3.62 -13.25 8.21
N ALA A 85 2.69 -13.36 7.23
CA ALA A 85 1.32 -12.91 7.43
C ALA A 85 0.60 -13.66 8.55
N GLN A 86 0.74 -14.97 8.64
CA GLN A 86 0.13 -15.77 9.69
C GLN A 86 0.65 -15.39 11.08
N LYS A 87 1.97 -15.18 11.21
CA LYS A 87 2.57 -14.69 12.47
C LYS A 87 2.04 -13.32 12.86
N PHE A 88 1.91 -12.42 11.89
CA PHE A 88 1.39 -11.08 12.10
C PHE A 88 -0.09 -11.12 12.56
N ILE A 89 -0.94 -11.87 11.87
CA ILE A 89 -2.35 -12.02 12.22
C ILE A 89 -2.50 -12.66 13.62
N ALA A 90 -1.72 -13.69 13.94
CA ALA A 90 -1.76 -14.31 15.27
C ALA A 90 -1.35 -13.33 16.38
N ALA A 91 -0.38 -12.44 16.13
CA ALA A 91 0.01 -11.41 17.09
C ALA A 91 -1.12 -10.39 17.32
N SER A 92 -1.88 -10.04 16.30
CA SER A 92 -2.95 -9.04 16.36
C SER A 92 -4.15 -9.46 17.21
N GLU A 93 -4.42 -10.75 17.36
CA GLU A 93 -5.56 -11.27 18.13
C GLU A 93 -5.58 -10.75 19.58
N ASN A 94 -4.40 -10.50 20.17
CA ASN A 94 -4.27 -10.00 21.54
C ASN A 94 -4.63 -8.50 21.67
N TRP A 95 -4.72 -7.78 20.55
CA TRP A 95 -4.87 -6.32 20.53
C TRP A 95 -6.21 -5.85 19.96
N HIS A 96 -7.07 -6.80 19.52
CA HIS A 96 -8.33 -6.48 18.85
C HIS A 96 -8.15 -5.62 17.59
N GLU A 97 -7.01 -5.78 16.92
CA GLU A 97 -6.76 -5.22 15.60
C GLU A 97 -7.08 -6.33 14.57
N TYR A 98 -7.98 -6.07 13.64
CA TYR A 98 -8.50 -7.09 12.74
C TYR A 98 -7.90 -6.94 11.34
N PHE A 99 -7.29 -8.01 10.85
CA PHE A 99 -6.65 -8.06 9.54
C PHE A 99 -7.26 -9.15 8.68
N TRP A 100 -7.44 -8.87 7.41
CA TRP A 100 -7.86 -9.85 6.44
C TRP A 100 -6.85 -9.96 5.32
N GLN A 101 -6.27 -11.17 5.13
CA GLN A 101 -5.31 -11.40 4.07
C GLN A 101 -6.02 -11.42 2.72
N MET A 102 -5.62 -10.52 1.84
CA MET A 102 -6.15 -10.35 0.50
C MET A 102 -5.36 -11.17 -0.53
N PRO A 103 -5.99 -11.56 -1.65
CA PRO A 103 -5.35 -12.38 -2.67
C PRO A 103 -4.26 -11.60 -3.41
N MET A 104 -3.11 -12.26 -3.66
CA MET A 104 -1.95 -11.69 -4.37
C MET A 104 -1.56 -12.53 -5.60
N TYR A 105 -2.55 -12.98 -6.40
CA TYR A 105 -2.29 -13.79 -7.58
C TYR A 105 -1.56 -13.02 -8.69
N ASP A 106 -0.65 -13.70 -9.38
CA ASP A 106 0.19 -13.08 -10.41
C ASP A 106 -0.56 -12.58 -11.64
N PHE A 107 -1.75 -13.10 -11.91
CA PHE A 107 -2.54 -12.60 -13.03
C PHE A 107 -2.94 -11.11 -12.91
N PHE A 108 -2.89 -10.54 -11.70
CA PHE A 108 -3.11 -9.11 -11.52
C PHE A 108 -1.96 -8.23 -12.07
N LYS A 109 -0.74 -8.77 -12.21
CA LYS A 109 0.41 -8.03 -12.79
C LYS A 109 0.12 -7.49 -14.19
N LYS A 110 -0.70 -8.20 -14.97
CA LYS A 110 -1.09 -7.71 -16.31
C LYS A 110 -1.82 -6.36 -16.30
N ASN A 111 -2.50 -6.04 -15.19
CA ASN A 111 -3.23 -4.80 -15.05
C ASN A 111 -2.31 -3.57 -14.86
N LEU A 112 -1.03 -3.81 -14.61
CA LEU A 112 -0.02 -2.76 -14.35
C LEU A 112 0.87 -2.48 -15.56
N LYS A 113 0.62 -3.15 -16.71
CA LYS A 113 1.40 -2.95 -17.92
C LYS A 113 1.17 -1.56 -18.48
N SER A 114 2.26 -0.90 -18.88
CA SER A 114 2.26 0.31 -19.70
C SER A 114 2.83 0.01 -21.07
N GLU A 115 2.45 0.79 -22.07
CA GLU A 115 3.04 0.74 -23.42
C GLU A 115 4.26 1.67 -23.58
N VAL A 116 4.48 2.56 -22.59
CA VAL A 116 5.51 3.63 -22.65
C VAL A 116 6.46 3.65 -21.46
N ALA A 117 6.20 2.81 -20.44
CA ALA A 117 7.00 2.68 -19.24
C ALA A 117 7.05 1.23 -18.79
N ASP A 118 7.84 0.91 -17.75
CA ASP A 118 7.88 -0.45 -17.19
C ASP A 118 6.55 -0.83 -16.53
N LEU A 119 5.89 0.15 -15.89
CA LEU A 119 4.62 -0.01 -15.19
C LEU A 119 3.75 1.22 -15.40
N GLN A 120 2.44 1.09 -15.13
CA GLN A 120 1.56 2.23 -14.86
C GLN A 120 1.17 2.26 -13.37
N ASN A 121 0.90 3.46 -12.83
CA ASN A 121 0.63 3.63 -11.41
C ASN A 121 -0.76 3.16 -10.97
N THR A 122 -1.68 2.94 -11.91
CA THR A 122 -3.01 2.36 -11.62
C THR A 122 -3.21 1.04 -12.34
N GLY A 123 -4.11 0.22 -11.82
CA GLY A 123 -4.51 -1.03 -12.47
C GLY A 123 -5.84 -0.90 -13.21
N ALA A 124 -6.48 -2.04 -13.46
CA ALA A 124 -7.82 -2.10 -14.04
C ALA A 124 -8.86 -1.48 -13.07
N LYS A 125 -10.04 -1.15 -13.60
CA LYS A 125 -11.17 -0.56 -12.87
C LYS A 125 -11.55 -1.35 -11.60
N TYR A 126 -11.45 -2.68 -11.64
CA TYR A 126 -11.82 -3.56 -10.53
C TYR A 126 -10.58 -4.17 -9.86
N GLY A 127 -10.72 -4.57 -8.59
CA GLY A 127 -9.61 -5.11 -7.81
C GLY A 127 -8.59 -4.04 -7.40
N GLY A 128 -9.03 -2.80 -7.17
CA GLY A 128 -8.15 -1.64 -6.94
C GLY A 128 -7.15 -1.85 -5.81
N ALA A 129 -7.57 -2.41 -4.68
CA ALA A 129 -6.69 -2.69 -3.54
C ALA A 129 -5.60 -3.71 -3.91
N VAL A 130 -5.98 -4.80 -4.58
CA VAL A 130 -5.02 -5.82 -5.03
C VAL A 130 -4.07 -5.28 -6.09
N ASN A 131 -4.56 -4.48 -7.03
CA ASN A 131 -3.73 -3.84 -8.05
C ASN A 131 -2.70 -2.89 -7.41
N ALA A 132 -3.10 -2.13 -6.38
CA ALA A 132 -2.21 -1.25 -5.64
C ALA A 132 -1.11 -2.03 -4.91
N ALA A 133 -1.48 -3.08 -4.20
CA ALA A 133 -0.51 -3.96 -3.53
C ALA A 133 0.43 -4.67 -4.53
N LYS A 134 -0.10 -5.14 -5.67
CA LYS A 134 0.72 -5.72 -6.75
C LYS A 134 1.68 -4.72 -7.38
N PHE A 135 1.32 -3.44 -7.39
CA PHE A 135 2.24 -2.39 -7.81
C PHE A 135 3.38 -2.25 -6.80
N LEU A 136 3.09 -2.15 -5.49
CA LEU A 136 4.13 -2.08 -4.45
C LEU A 136 5.05 -3.30 -4.45
N GLU A 137 4.48 -4.50 -4.65
CA GLU A 137 5.25 -5.76 -4.74
C GLU A 137 6.37 -5.72 -5.78
N GLN A 138 6.25 -4.91 -6.84
CA GLN A 138 7.29 -4.78 -7.86
C GLN A 138 8.56 -4.06 -7.34
N PHE A 139 8.52 -3.50 -6.12
CA PHE A 139 9.59 -2.68 -5.53
C PHE A 139 10.15 -3.25 -4.22
N VAL A 140 9.66 -4.40 -3.77
CA VAL A 140 10.17 -5.05 -2.55
C VAL A 140 11.32 -6.02 -2.82
N GLU A 141 11.74 -6.13 -4.08
CA GLU A 141 12.82 -7.01 -4.54
C GLU A 141 12.56 -8.47 -4.07
N ASP A 142 13.52 -9.10 -3.38
CA ASP A 142 13.44 -10.46 -2.85
C ASP A 142 13.05 -10.51 -1.34
N LYS A 143 12.67 -9.38 -0.77
CA LYS A 143 12.39 -9.27 0.66
C LYS A 143 11.01 -9.80 1.02
N LYS A 144 10.88 -10.37 2.21
CA LYS A 144 9.58 -10.68 2.79
C LYS A 144 8.87 -9.39 3.12
N TRP A 145 7.62 -9.28 2.75
CA TRP A 145 6.90 -8.04 2.81
C TRP A 145 5.43 -8.23 3.19
N ILE A 146 4.94 -7.32 4.03
CA ILE A 146 3.52 -7.11 4.33
C ILE A 146 3.20 -5.65 4.05
N HIS A 147 2.13 -5.42 3.31
CA HIS A 147 1.47 -4.13 3.19
C HIS A 147 0.14 -4.16 3.93
N LEU A 148 -0.10 -3.14 4.75
CA LEU A 148 -1.33 -2.93 5.49
C LEU A 148 -2.07 -1.72 4.90
N ASP A 149 -3.17 -1.98 4.19
CA ASP A 149 -4.03 -0.90 3.70
C ASP A 149 -5.01 -0.52 4.81
N ILE A 150 -4.68 0.55 5.52
CA ILE A 150 -5.40 1.07 6.69
C ILE A 150 -6.43 2.16 6.33
N ALA A 151 -6.78 2.31 5.06
CA ALA A 151 -7.65 3.40 4.62
C ALA A 151 -9.02 3.38 5.33
N GLY A 152 -9.54 2.20 5.68
CA GLY A 152 -10.79 2.06 6.42
C GLY A 152 -10.65 2.24 7.93
N THR A 153 -9.53 1.79 8.51
CA THR A 153 -9.40 1.60 9.96
C THR A 153 -8.70 2.75 10.69
N VAL A 154 -8.03 3.64 9.96
CA VAL A 154 -7.19 4.70 10.53
C VAL A 154 -7.95 5.78 11.29
N PHE A 155 -9.26 5.91 11.05
CA PHE A 155 -10.07 6.98 11.64
C PHE A 155 -11.46 6.46 12.11
N ALA A 156 -11.77 6.64 13.39
CA ALA A 156 -13.09 6.32 13.95
C ALA A 156 -14.06 7.49 13.74
N HIS A 157 -15.01 7.32 12.83
CA HIS A 157 -16.08 8.29 12.57
C HIS A 157 -17.18 8.28 13.65
N THR A 158 -17.28 7.18 14.39
CA THR A 158 -18.20 7.01 15.52
C THR A 158 -17.43 6.45 16.71
N PRO A 159 -17.60 7.02 17.92
CA PRO A 159 -16.98 6.47 19.10
C PRO A 159 -17.40 5.02 19.34
N THR A 160 -16.44 4.17 19.67
CA THR A 160 -16.67 2.79 20.10
C THR A 160 -16.26 2.63 21.56
N SER A 161 -16.39 1.43 22.12
CA SER A 161 -15.86 1.12 23.46
C SER A 161 -14.33 1.25 23.52
N TYR A 162 -13.66 1.18 22.39
CA TYR A 162 -12.19 1.13 22.26
C TYR A 162 -11.60 2.43 21.71
N TYR A 163 -12.24 3.05 20.73
CA TYR A 163 -11.79 4.27 20.08
C TYR A 163 -12.73 5.44 20.35
N LYS A 164 -12.14 6.61 20.63
CA LYS A 164 -12.84 7.90 20.56
C LYS A 164 -12.96 8.32 19.10
N PHE A 165 -13.82 9.29 18.82
CA PHE A 165 -13.81 9.96 17.53
C PHE A 165 -12.39 10.50 17.21
N GLY A 166 -11.88 10.18 16.03
CA GLY A 166 -10.55 10.62 15.61
C GLY A 166 -9.64 9.48 15.15
N PRO A 167 -8.33 9.75 15.03
CA PRO A 167 -7.34 8.75 14.64
C PRO A 167 -7.31 7.57 15.62
N THR A 168 -7.27 6.36 15.09
CA THR A 168 -7.33 5.12 15.87
C THR A 168 -5.96 4.66 16.36
N GLY A 169 -4.89 4.98 15.63
CA GLY A 169 -3.58 4.39 15.84
C GLY A 169 -3.57 2.88 15.54
N GLU A 170 -4.43 2.43 14.61
CA GLU A 170 -4.45 1.05 14.14
C GLU A 170 -3.07 0.60 13.67
N VAL A 171 -2.76 -0.68 13.83
CA VAL A 171 -1.50 -1.37 13.54
C VAL A 171 -0.30 -1.05 14.46
N PHE A 172 -0.44 -0.12 15.39
CA PHE A 172 0.66 0.22 16.32
C PHE A 172 0.84 -0.78 17.46
N ARG A 173 -0.14 -1.62 17.72
CA ARG A 173 -0.13 -2.57 18.84
C ARG A 173 0.26 -3.98 18.42
N THR A 174 0.04 -4.30 17.16
CA THR A 174 0.44 -5.55 16.54
C THR A 174 1.87 -5.52 16.08
#